data_6278854d07b66c696d3059b035f20c59
#
_entry.id   6278854d07b66c696d3059b035f20c59
#
_cell.length_a   1.000
_cell.length_b   1.000
_cell.length_c   1.000
_cell.angle_alpha   90.00
_cell.angle_beta   90.00
_cell.angle_gamma   90.00
#
_symmetry.space_group_name_H-M   'P 1'
#
loop_
_entity.id
_entity.type
_entity.pdbx_description
1 polymer ?
#
loop_
_entity_poly.entity_id
_entity_poly.type
_entity_poly.pdbx_seq_one_letter_code
_entity_poly.pdbx_strand_id
1 'polypeptide(L)'
;MIVGFNTLFCEFVRSYNNLCLIFFTLGQESLTYAMKKTNYLLFLLLWITVPKAFGQLEQSIRVEFAKDAKDEEELDVTPLESEGVLVTVKKIDYFASSPFVWKFTKYDTQLKEKWKAEFKVGFGKNPLLSYHNKQYLFWLFGDPDSDDISIHRLDLSTGETEEIEGQILGVEVVSHFKVLGNTAILAGKYREKPVVAMFSFFDKSTKVLPAIYTSNMEIVDLEVDDEAQQVIVFSRSLKLKTGCQLTIRRYAYDGKLLFTNAFPANEDRTLLTGKLMPIHPNEYLVIGSYAASCSSYSQGIYVTKVKGDESFPVKYIEFSEMANFFNYMKPKRQQKIQEKIARKKEEGKEAHFRYMILVHDFVKTPDELVLVAESFYPQYHNTVNVVNPLSRSNADRVNGFKYTHALICGFDKDGNLRWDNSFPLQDLETNQLGPQVQISYQQNRLVLAYPKEGKINTQLISGSKVVKEKEEFEVKTTYENEKILFADNASLAAWYDQYFLAWGFQKIESTKDKNTSQREVFYLNKLTYKSNDGRAKL
;
A
#
# COMPACT_ATOMS: atom_id res chain seq x y z
N MET A 1 -9.93 -41.36 -43.02
CA MET A 1 -9.37 -40.20 -42.30
C MET A 1 -10.15 -38.89 -42.51
N ILE A 2 -11.03 -38.81 -43.48
CA ILE A 2 -11.87 -37.62 -43.79
C ILE A 2 -13.20 -37.64 -43.00
N VAL A 3 -13.71 -38.79 -42.61
CA VAL A 3 -14.98 -38.95 -41.87
C VAL A 3 -14.85 -38.57 -40.37
N GLY A 4 -13.65 -38.75 -39.80
CA GLY A 4 -13.40 -38.37 -38.39
C GLY A 4 -13.28 -36.87 -38.15
N PHE A 5 -12.88 -36.11 -39.16
CA PHE A 5 -12.73 -34.64 -39.04
C PHE A 5 -14.07 -33.88 -39.09
N ASN A 6 -15.03 -34.46 -39.83
CA ASN A 6 -16.36 -33.86 -39.95
C ASN A 6 -17.21 -34.04 -38.67
N THR A 7 -16.99 -35.11 -37.91
CA THR A 7 -17.72 -35.36 -36.65
C THR A 7 -17.23 -34.46 -35.52
N LEU A 8 -15.92 -34.21 -35.43
CA LEU A 8 -15.37 -33.29 -34.43
C LEU A 8 -15.74 -31.82 -34.72
N PHE A 9 -15.85 -31.47 -36.01
CA PHE A 9 -16.26 -30.10 -36.41
C PHE A 9 -17.76 -29.87 -36.18
N CYS A 10 -18.60 -30.90 -36.32
CA CYS A 10 -20.03 -30.82 -36.02
C CYS A 10 -20.33 -30.75 -34.53
N GLU A 11 -19.54 -31.40 -33.66
CA GLU A 11 -19.70 -31.27 -32.21
C GLU A 11 -19.25 -29.89 -31.68
N PHE A 12 -18.20 -29.29 -32.28
CA PHE A 12 -17.75 -27.96 -31.92
C PHE A 12 -18.74 -26.85 -32.33
N VAL A 13 -19.47 -27.05 -33.43
CA VAL A 13 -20.48 -26.10 -33.95
C VAL A 13 -21.87 -26.32 -33.32
N ARG A 14 -22.13 -27.51 -32.74
CA ARG A 14 -23.36 -27.74 -31.97
C ARG A 14 -23.44 -26.92 -30.66
N SER A 15 -22.32 -26.40 -30.19
CA SER A 15 -22.27 -25.49 -29.03
C SER A 15 -22.75 -24.06 -29.37
N TYR A 16 -22.88 -23.70 -30.63
CA TYR A 16 -23.38 -22.39 -31.07
C TYR A 16 -24.56 -22.58 -32.03
N ASN A 17 -25.76 -22.42 -31.51
CA ASN A 17 -27.02 -22.55 -32.24
C ASN A 17 -27.02 -21.74 -33.54
N ASN A 18 -27.44 -22.38 -34.61
CA ASN A 18 -27.89 -21.86 -35.91
C ASN A 18 -26.89 -21.62 -37.06
N LEU A 19 -25.64 -22.03 -36.99
CA LEU A 19 -24.76 -21.93 -38.19
C LEU A 19 -24.65 -23.22 -39.01
N CYS A 20 -25.13 -24.34 -38.49
CA CYS A 20 -25.00 -25.65 -39.17
C CYS A 20 -26.04 -25.88 -40.30
N LEU A 21 -27.13 -25.10 -40.35
CA LEU A 21 -28.21 -25.28 -41.34
C LEU A 21 -27.98 -24.61 -42.70
N ILE A 22 -27.03 -23.68 -42.80
CA ILE A 22 -26.78 -22.91 -44.02
C ILE A 22 -25.81 -23.62 -44.98
N PHE A 23 -25.03 -24.58 -44.49
CA PHE A 23 -24.00 -25.29 -45.33
C PHE A 23 -24.50 -26.56 -46.03
N PHE A 24 -25.72 -27.04 -45.80
CA PHE A 24 -26.23 -28.28 -46.35
C PHE A 24 -27.08 -28.15 -47.66
N THR A 25 -27.30 -26.93 -48.17
CA THR A 25 -28.17 -26.69 -49.32
C THR A 25 -27.48 -26.15 -50.58
N LEU A 26 -26.15 -26.13 -50.63
CA LEU A 26 -25.45 -25.80 -51.87
C LEU A 26 -24.77 -27.03 -52.43
N GLY A 27 -25.39 -27.55 -53.49
CA GLY A 27 -25.08 -28.81 -54.18
C GLY A 27 -23.66 -28.91 -54.73
N GLN A 28 -23.20 -30.16 -54.79
CA GLN A 28 -22.04 -30.59 -55.54
C GLN A 28 -22.14 -30.13 -57.00
N GLU A 29 -21.19 -29.37 -57.42
CA GLU A 29 -20.40 -29.48 -58.65
C GLU A 29 -19.80 -28.10 -59.01
N SER A 30 -18.51 -28.16 -59.38
CA SER A 30 -17.72 -27.06 -59.95
C SER A 30 -17.31 -25.89 -59.04
N LEU A 31 -16.38 -26.11 -58.12
CA LEU A 31 -15.64 -24.96 -57.46
C LEU A 31 -14.32 -25.39 -56.79
N THR A 32 -13.53 -26.21 -57.42
CA THR A 32 -12.26 -26.68 -56.80
C THR A 32 -11.11 -25.69 -56.87
N TYR A 33 -11.20 -24.59 -57.61
CA TYR A 33 -10.10 -23.60 -57.71
C TYR A 33 -10.36 -22.27 -57.00
N ALA A 34 -11.61 -21.86 -56.88
CA ALA A 34 -11.97 -20.63 -56.13
C ALA A 34 -12.01 -20.83 -54.60
N MET A 35 -12.35 -22.06 -54.14
CA MET A 35 -12.45 -22.39 -52.70
C MET A 35 -11.12 -22.40 -51.95
N LYS A 36 -9.96 -22.63 -52.61
CA LYS A 36 -8.66 -22.57 -51.91
C LYS A 36 -8.24 -21.17 -51.48
N LYS A 37 -8.54 -20.13 -52.25
CA LYS A 37 -8.23 -18.74 -51.88
C LYS A 37 -9.24 -18.15 -50.90
N THR A 38 -10.52 -18.49 -51.02
CA THR A 38 -11.59 -17.97 -50.16
C THR A 38 -11.53 -18.57 -48.74
N ASN A 39 -11.16 -19.84 -48.62
CA ASN A 39 -10.97 -20.49 -47.32
C ASN A 39 -9.77 -19.91 -46.53
N TYR A 40 -8.69 -19.54 -47.21
CA TYR A 40 -7.58 -18.85 -46.53
C TYR A 40 -7.94 -17.44 -46.07
N LEU A 41 -8.77 -16.72 -46.84
CA LEU A 41 -9.26 -15.38 -46.44
C LEU A 41 -10.26 -15.47 -45.30
N LEU A 42 -11.15 -16.45 -45.27
CA LEU A 42 -12.07 -16.66 -44.13
C LEU A 42 -11.35 -17.15 -42.87
N PHE A 43 -10.31 -18.00 -43.01
CA PHE A 43 -9.47 -18.39 -41.85
C PHE A 43 -8.62 -17.22 -41.34
N LEU A 44 -8.13 -16.35 -42.22
CA LEU A 44 -7.40 -15.14 -41.84
C LEU A 44 -8.33 -14.08 -41.17
N LEU A 45 -9.57 -13.97 -41.65
CA LEU A 45 -10.59 -13.09 -41.05
C LEU A 45 -11.09 -13.60 -39.68
N LEU A 46 -11.19 -14.93 -39.49
CA LEU A 46 -11.52 -15.51 -38.18
C LEU A 46 -10.39 -15.36 -37.16
N TRP A 47 -9.14 -15.23 -37.59
CA TRP A 47 -8.00 -14.96 -36.70
C TRP A 47 -7.89 -13.49 -36.27
N ILE A 48 -8.52 -12.56 -37.01
CA ILE A 48 -8.46 -11.13 -36.75
C ILE A 48 -9.56 -10.66 -35.75
N THR A 49 -10.60 -11.50 -35.49
CA THR A 49 -11.77 -11.08 -34.70
C THR A 49 -12.01 -11.84 -33.40
N VAL A 50 -10.99 -12.47 -32.82
CA VAL A 50 -11.08 -12.82 -31.41
C VAL A 50 -10.71 -11.55 -30.66
N PRO A 51 -11.67 -10.77 -30.13
CA PRO A 51 -11.32 -9.72 -29.19
C PRO A 51 -10.65 -10.44 -28.04
N LYS A 52 -9.36 -10.19 -27.85
CA LYS A 52 -8.71 -10.57 -26.60
C LYS A 52 -9.44 -9.79 -25.53
N ALA A 53 -10.41 -10.42 -24.89
CA ALA A 53 -11.14 -9.88 -23.76
C ALA A 53 -10.16 -9.84 -22.59
N PHE A 54 -9.31 -8.83 -22.58
CA PHE A 54 -8.40 -8.56 -21.47
C PHE A 54 -9.13 -7.70 -20.44
N GLY A 55 -9.12 -8.13 -19.19
CA GLY A 55 -9.52 -7.27 -18.10
C GLY A 55 -8.66 -5.99 -18.12
N GLN A 56 -9.25 -4.86 -17.89
CA GLN A 56 -8.58 -3.56 -17.90
C GLN A 56 -9.09 -2.69 -16.75
N LEU A 57 -8.20 -1.84 -16.23
CA LEU A 57 -8.63 -0.79 -15.32
C LEU A 57 -9.59 0.16 -16.05
N GLU A 58 -10.69 0.53 -15.42
CA GLU A 58 -11.70 1.43 -15.96
C GLU A 58 -11.95 2.58 -15.00
N GLN A 59 -11.99 3.79 -15.52
CA GLN A 59 -12.37 4.99 -14.80
C GLN A 59 -13.88 5.17 -14.91
N SER A 60 -14.59 5.02 -13.79
CA SER A 60 -16.04 5.08 -13.74
C SER A 60 -16.59 6.48 -13.41
N ILE A 61 -15.90 7.20 -12.53
CA ILE A 61 -16.30 8.54 -12.09
C ILE A 61 -15.04 9.40 -11.96
N ARG A 62 -15.17 10.66 -12.38
CA ARG A 62 -14.15 11.69 -12.20
C ARG A 62 -14.79 12.96 -11.67
N VAL A 63 -14.14 13.58 -10.68
CA VAL A 63 -14.45 14.91 -10.18
C VAL A 63 -13.19 15.77 -10.28
N GLU A 64 -13.32 17.01 -10.70
CA GLU A 64 -12.23 17.96 -10.84
C GLU A 64 -12.50 19.20 -10.01
N PHE A 65 -11.44 19.69 -9.37
CA PHE A 65 -11.42 20.93 -8.61
C PHE A 65 -10.46 21.89 -9.33
N ALA A 66 -10.92 23.07 -9.66
CA ALA A 66 -10.05 24.10 -10.22
C ALA A 66 -9.02 24.49 -9.15
N LYS A 67 -7.75 24.55 -9.53
CA LYS A 67 -6.69 25.08 -8.70
C LYS A 67 -6.46 26.53 -9.10
N ASP A 68 -6.68 27.46 -8.18
CA ASP A 68 -6.25 28.84 -8.40
C ASP A 68 -4.72 28.92 -8.31
N ALA A 69 -4.10 29.41 -9.37
CA ALA A 69 -2.64 29.52 -9.47
C ALA A 69 -1.99 30.42 -8.39
N LYS A 70 -2.80 31.12 -7.60
CA LYS A 70 -2.36 32.05 -6.55
C LYS A 70 -2.40 31.48 -5.15
N ASP A 71 -3.07 30.35 -4.93
CA ASP A 71 -3.24 29.78 -3.61
C ASP A 71 -2.18 28.71 -3.35
N GLU A 72 -1.33 28.97 -2.35
CA GLU A 72 -0.44 27.95 -1.77
C GLU A 72 -1.29 26.99 -0.92
N GLU A 73 -2.07 26.13 -1.58
CA GLU A 73 -2.91 25.13 -0.95
C GLU A 73 -2.25 23.75 -1.02
N GLU A 74 -2.12 23.11 0.13
CA GLU A 74 -1.76 21.71 0.20
C GLU A 74 -3.05 20.88 0.25
N LEU A 75 -3.22 19.96 -0.71
CA LEU A 75 -4.34 19.05 -0.76
C LEU A 75 -3.91 17.65 -0.33
N ASP A 76 -4.72 17.05 0.54
CA ASP A 76 -4.58 15.67 1.00
C ASP A 76 -5.91 14.92 0.85
N VAL A 77 -5.84 13.61 0.63
CA VAL A 77 -7.01 12.75 0.42
C VAL A 77 -6.93 11.56 1.35
N THR A 78 -7.97 11.40 2.17
CA THR A 78 -8.12 10.26 3.06
C THR A 78 -9.27 9.37 2.56
N PRO A 79 -9.00 8.19 2.01
CA PRO A 79 -10.03 7.20 1.69
C PRO A 79 -10.68 6.69 2.98
N LEU A 80 -12.01 6.62 3.00
CA LEU A 80 -12.81 6.20 4.16
C LEU A 80 -13.59 4.91 3.86
N GLU A 81 -12.98 4.00 3.15
CA GLU A 81 -13.62 2.73 2.75
C GLU A 81 -15.02 2.97 2.12
N SER A 82 -16.05 2.23 2.55
CA SER A 82 -17.43 2.36 2.09
C SER A 82 -18.11 3.69 2.50
N GLU A 83 -17.52 4.44 3.43
CA GLU A 83 -18.03 5.74 3.88
C GLU A 83 -17.68 6.89 2.92
N GLY A 84 -16.86 6.63 1.91
CA GLY A 84 -16.50 7.61 0.89
C GLY A 84 -15.07 8.10 0.97
N VAL A 85 -14.85 9.39 0.81
CA VAL A 85 -13.53 10.01 0.80
C VAL A 85 -13.57 11.41 1.41
N LEU A 86 -12.54 11.76 2.17
CA LEU A 86 -12.33 13.09 2.69
C LEU A 86 -11.24 13.80 1.91
N VAL A 87 -11.52 14.99 1.43
CA VAL A 87 -10.53 15.92 0.85
C VAL A 87 -10.22 16.98 1.87
N THR A 88 -8.97 17.12 2.21
CA THR A 88 -8.45 18.13 3.14
C THR A 88 -7.67 19.18 2.35
N VAL A 89 -8.00 20.44 2.54
CA VAL A 89 -7.28 21.59 1.98
C VAL A 89 -6.67 22.39 3.14
N LYS A 90 -5.36 22.49 3.15
CA LYS A 90 -4.63 23.30 4.13
C LYS A 90 -4.26 24.63 3.48
N LYS A 91 -4.67 25.72 4.10
CA LYS A 91 -4.34 27.08 3.68
C LYS A 91 -3.55 27.79 4.76
N ILE A 92 -2.63 28.65 4.33
CA ILE A 92 -1.91 29.53 5.23
C ILE A 92 -2.35 30.98 4.96
N ASP A 93 -2.93 31.61 5.97
CA ASP A 93 -3.25 33.03 5.97
C ASP A 93 -2.34 33.78 6.95
N TYR A 94 -1.24 34.29 6.45
CA TYR A 94 -0.22 34.97 7.25
C TYR A 94 -0.71 36.24 7.97
N PHE A 95 -1.87 36.78 7.59
CA PHE A 95 -2.42 38.00 8.16
C PHE A 95 -3.49 37.73 9.22
N ALA A 96 -3.92 36.48 9.38
CA ALA A 96 -4.91 36.11 10.39
C ALA A 96 -4.27 35.80 11.74
N SER A 97 -5.04 35.98 12.82
CA SER A 97 -4.65 35.56 14.18
C SER A 97 -4.49 34.03 14.30
N SER A 98 -5.13 33.28 13.41
CA SER A 98 -4.98 31.83 13.28
C SER A 98 -4.58 31.54 11.84
N PRO A 99 -3.27 31.44 11.55
CA PRO A 99 -2.77 31.44 10.17
C PRO A 99 -3.08 30.14 9.42
N PHE A 100 -3.30 29.03 10.13
CA PHE A 100 -3.54 27.75 9.50
C PHE A 100 -5.04 27.44 9.47
N VAL A 101 -5.60 27.34 8.28
CA VAL A 101 -7.01 26.98 8.06
C VAL A 101 -7.06 25.63 7.35
N TRP A 102 -7.71 24.67 7.99
CA TRP A 102 -7.92 23.33 7.46
C TRP A 102 -9.39 23.19 7.06
N LYS A 103 -9.63 22.97 5.77
CA LYS A 103 -10.97 22.78 5.20
C LYS A 103 -11.15 21.34 4.78
N PHE A 104 -12.31 20.80 5.08
CA PHE A 104 -12.67 19.42 4.79
C PHE A 104 -13.90 19.39 3.91
N THR A 105 -13.87 18.50 2.94
CA THR A 105 -15.04 18.17 2.14
C THR A 105 -15.17 16.66 2.07
N LYS A 106 -16.27 16.11 2.59
CA LYS A 106 -16.57 14.68 2.47
C LYS A 106 -17.37 14.42 1.21
N TYR A 107 -16.98 13.39 0.49
CA TYR A 107 -17.68 12.84 -0.66
C TYR A 107 -18.11 11.40 -0.37
N ASP A 108 -19.24 10.97 -0.89
CA ASP A 108 -19.67 9.57 -0.84
C ASP A 108 -18.93 8.70 -1.87
N THR A 109 -19.27 7.42 -1.95
CA THR A 109 -18.68 6.46 -2.89
C THR A 109 -19.01 6.73 -4.36
N GLN A 110 -19.92 7.67 -4.64
CA GLN A 110 -20.22 8.19 -5.98
C GLN A 110 -19.55 9.54 -6.23
N LEU A 111 -18.63 9.96 -5.36
CA LEU A 111 -17.94 11.24 -5.38
C LEU A 111 -18.90 12.44 -5.39
N LYS A 112 -20.05 12.30 -4.72
CA LYS A 112 -20.98 13.40 -4.47
C LYS A 112 -20.70 14.01 -3.11
N GLU A 113 -20.63 15.33 -3.05
CA GLU A 113 -20.42 16.09 -1.82
C GLU A 113 -21.50 15.78 -0.78
N LYS A 114 -21.09 15.53 0.46
CA LYS A 114 -21.96 15.25 1.61
C LYS A 114 -22.00 16.42 2.58
N TRP A 115 -20.85 16.85 3.03
CA TRP A 115 -20.72 17.96 3.97
C TRP A 115 -19.35 18.63 3.83
N LYS A 116 -19.26 19.85 4.40
CA LYS A 116 -18.03 20.62 4.57
C LYS A 116 -17.83 21.01 6.01
N ALA A 117 -16.58 21.06 6.45
CA ALA A 117 -16.19 21.52 7.76
C ALA A 117 -14.86 22.29 7.66
N GLU A 118 -14.53 23.04 8.71
CA GLU A 118 -13.22 23.68 8.84
C GLU A 118 -12.83 23.80 10.32
N PHE A 119 -11.55 23.84 10.57
CA PHE A 119 -10.99 24.33 11.81
C PHE A 119 -9.78 25.24 11.56
N LYS A 120 -9.43 26.04 12.56
CA LYS A 120 -8.32 26.98 12.51
C LYS A 120 -7.33 26.66 13.61
N VAL A 121 -6.05 26.72 13.30
CA VAL A 121 -4.97 26.47 14.24
C VAL A 121 -4.17 27.75 14.42
N GLY A 122 -3.91 28.10 15.68
CA GLY A 122 -3.18 29.31 16.08
C GLY A 122 -1.68 29.21 15.80
N PHE A 123 -1.01 30.34 15.98
CA PHE A 123 0.46 30.41 15.92
C PHE A 123 1.11 29.53 16.99
N GLY A 124 2.30 28.99 16.69
CA GLY A 124 3.08 28.17 17.61
C GLY A 124 2.71 26.67 17.60
N LYS A 125 1.54 26.31 17.10
CA LYS A 125 1.11 24.91 17.01
C LYS A 125 1.49 24.32 15.64
N ASN A 126 2.45 23.40 15.62
CA ASN A 126 2.89 22.72 14.40
C ASN A 126 2.17 21.37 14.24
N PRO A 127 1.73 20.99 13.02
CA PRO A 127 1.18 19.68 12.77
C PRO A 127 2.28 18.62 12.94
N LEU A 128 2.03 17.61 13.77
CA LEU A 128 2.95 16.52 14.02
C LEU A 128 2.55 15.26 13.25
N LEU A 129 1.40 14.69 13.57
CA LEU A 129 0.91 13.43 13.00
C LEU A 129 -0.62 13.48 12.89
N SER A 130 -1.14 12.60 12.03
CA SER A 130 -2.58 12.34 11.92
C SER A 130 -2.88 10.86 12.09
N TYR A 131 -4.10 10.55 12.52
CA TYR A 131 -4.62 9.20 12.63
C TYR A 131 -6.12 9.21 12.37
N HIS A 132 -6.64 8.20 11.71
CA HIS A 132 -8.08 8.02 11.58
C HIS A 132 -8.49 6.59 11.95
N ASN A 133 -9.67 6.48 12.50
CA ASN A 133 -10.41 5.23 12.63
C ASN A 133 -11.72 5.32 11.83
N LYS A 134 -12.65 4.40 12.03
CA LYS A 134 -13.93 4.39 11.30
C LYS A 134 -14.82 5.61 11.58
N GLN A 135 -14.67 6.25 12.74
CA GLN A 135 -15.58 7.30 13.19
C GLN A 135 -14.94 8.69 13.12
N TYR A 136 -13.66 8.80 13.43
CA TYR A 136 -12.97 10.08 13.59
C TYR A 136 -11.67 10.16 12.82
N LEU A 137 -11.34 11.37 12.40
CA LEU A 137 -10.00 11.76 11.98
C LEU A 137 -9.42 12.70 13.03
N PHE A 138 -8.17 12.45 13.42
CA PHE A 138 -7.45 13.20 14.45
C PHE A 138 -6.20 13.81 13.85
N TRP A 139 -5.92 15.07 14.19
CA TRP A 139 -4.64 15.72 13.97
C TRP A 139 -4.03 16.11 15.31
N LEU A 140 -2.81 15.68 15.52
CA LEU A 140 -2.00 16.07 16.65
C LEU A 140 -1.15 17.28 16.26
N PHE A 141 -1.24 18.32 17.05
CA PHE A 141 -0.39 19.51 16.99
C PHE A 141 0.42 19.62 18.27
N GLY A 142 1.64 20.12 18.16
CA GLY A 142 2.53 20.35 19.28
C GLY A 142 3.20 21.71 19.17
N ASP A 143 3.58 22.25 20.32
CA ASP A 143 4.44 23.41 20.43
C ASP A 143 5.89 22.91 20.56
N PRO A 144 6.83 23.33 19.68
CA PRO A 144 8.23 22.89 19.74
C PRO A 144 8.95 23.26 21.06
N ASP A 145 8.46 24.28 21.75
CA ASP A 145 9.10 24.87 22.94
C ASP A 145 8.40 24.47 24.25
N SER A 146 7.35 23.66 24.20
CA SER A 146 6.60 23.21 25.37
C SER A 146 6.09 21.78 25.27
N ASP A 147 5.57 21.25 26.39
CA ASP A 147 4.88 19.95 26.41
C ASP A 147 3.40 20.07 25.98
N ASP A 148 2.96 21.26 25.54
CA ASP A 148 1.58 21.51 25.16
C ASP A 148 1.24 20.87 23.83
N ILE A 149 0.09 20.22 23.79
CA ILE A 149 -0.47 19.62 22.59
C ILE A 149 -1.91 20.10 22.38
N SER A 150 -2.33 20.10 21.12
CA SER A 150 -3.75 20.08 20.80
C SER A 150 -4.08 18.97 19.82
N ILE A 151 -5.19 18.30 20.03
CA ILE A 151 -5.71 17.26 19.15
C ILE A 151 -7.02 17.77 18.58
N HIS A 152 -7.03 17.99 17.26
CA HIS A 152 -8.27 18.32 16.56
C HIS A 152 -8.92 17.03 16.09
N ARG A 153 -10.16 16.78 16.56
CA ARG A 153 -10.98 15.62 16.20
C ARG A 153 -12.08 16.07 15.25
N LEU A 154 -12.22 15.38 14.12
CA LEU A 154 -13.28 15.56 13.15
C LEU A 154 -14.16 14.31 13.11
N ASP A 155 -15.46 14.45 13.37
CA ASP A 155 -16.42 13.38 13.18
C ASP A 155 -16.67 13.15 11.68
N LEU A 156 -16.36 11.95 11.20
CA LEU A 156 -16.44 11.60 9.78
C LEU A 156 -17.89 11.45 9.27
N SER A 157 -18.86 11.31 10.16
CA SER A 157 -20.28 11.21 9.79
C SER A 157 -20.94 12.57 9.67
N THR A 158 -20.66 13.49 10.61
CA THR A 158 -21.35 14.78 10.73
C THR A 158 -20.54 15.97 10.22
N GLY A 159 -19.20 15.87 10.25
CA GLY A 159 -18.30 17.00 9.98
C GLY A 159 -18.09 17.91 11.20
N GLU A 160 -18.59 17.54 12.39
CA GLU A 160 -18.34 18.29 13.61
C GLU A 160 -16.88 18.20 14.01
N THR A 161 -16.33 19.34 14.46
CA THR A 161 -14.93 19.45 14.89
C THR A 161 -14.85 19.78 16.36
N GLU A 162 -13.87 19.20 17.04
CA GLU A 162 -13.56 19.48 18.44
C GLU A 162 -12.05 19.65 18.62
N GLU A 163 -11.64 20.63 19.42
CA GLU A 163 -10.25 20.80 19.85
C GLU A 163 -10.09 20.29 21.28
N ILE A 164 -9.11 19.42 21.49
CA ILE A 164 -8.77 18.79 22.76
C ILE A 164 -7.38 19.25 23.15
N GLU A 165 -7.29 20.21 24.04
CA GLU A 165 -6.01 20.72 24.56
C GLU A 165 -5.52 19.89 25.74
N GLY A 166 -4.19 19.79 25.89
CA GLY A 166 -3.56 19.12 27.00
C GLY A 166 -2.05 19.22 26.97
N GLN A 167 -1.42 18.49 27.91
CA GLN A 167 0.03 18.43 28.02
C GLN A 167 0.49 16.97 28.01
N ILE A 168 1.57 16.68 27.27
CA ILE A 168 2.20 15.37 27.29
C ILE A 168 3.60 15.50 27.85
N LEU A 169 3.70 15.27 29.13
CA LEU A 169 4.97 15.25 29.82
C LEU A 169 5.79 14.04 29.42
N GLY A 170 7.05 14.28 29.04
CA GLY A 170 8.00 13.19 28.81
C GLY A 170 7.98 12.56 27.41
N VAL A 171 7.52 13.28 26.38
CA VAL A 171 7.71 12.92 24.97
C VAL A 171 8.26 14.13 24.21
N GLU A 172 9.56 14.17 23.96
CA GLU A 172 10.22 15.28 23.24
C GLU A 172 10.06 15.16 21.71
N VAL A 173 10.07 13.93 21.20
CA VAL A 173 9.93 13.64 19.77
C VAL A 173 8.87 12.59 19.58
N VAL A 174 7.75 12.95 18.95
CA VAL A 174 6.67 12.02 18.64
C VAL A 174 6.94 11.35 17.31
N SER A 175 6.95 10.01 17.29
CA SER A 175 7.15 9.20 16.07
C SER A 175 5.90 8.43 15.64
N HIS A 176 5.00 8.10 16.58
CA HIS A 176 3.75 7.40 16.31
C HIS A 176 2.61 8.02 17.10
N PHE A 177 1.45 8.07 16.47
CA PHE A 177 0.22 8.56 17.05
C PHE A 177 -0.94 7.65 16.69
N LYS A 178 -1.67 7.17 17.69
CA LYS A 178 -2.88 6.36 17.55
C LYS A 178 -3.92 6.84 18.56
N VAL A 179 -5.16 6.45 18.37
CA VAL A 179 -6.24 6.72 19.32
C VAL A 179 -7.02 5.43 19.54
N LEU A 180 -7.27 5.09 20.81
CA LEU A 180 -8.10 3.98 21.24
C LEU A 180 -9.22 4.52 22.13
N GLY A 181 -10.46 4.44 21.66
CA GLY A 181 -11.60 5.08 22.31
C GLY A 181 -11.40 6.59 22.49
N ASN A 182 -11.38 7.05 23.74
CA ASN A 182 -11.14 8.46 24.11
C ASN A 182 -9.72 8.70 24.67
N THR A 183 -8.74 7.95 24.19
CA THR A 183 -7.36 8.04 24.66
C THR A 183 -6.41 8.12 23.48
N ALA A 184 -5.60 9.17 23.41
CA ALA A 184 -4.49 9.28 22.48
C ALA A 184 -3.29 8.48 23.01
N ILE A 185 -2.64 7.73 22.12
CA ILE A 185 -1.41 6.97 22.39
C ILE A 185 -0.30 7.58 21.55
N LEU A 186 0.73 8.12 22.21
CA LEU A 186 1.86 8.75 21.58
C LEU A 186 3.12 7.96 21.90
N ALA A 187 3.81 7.52 20.87
CA ALA A 187 5.10 6.88 21.01
C ALA A 187 6.21 7.79 20.46
N GLY A 188 7.35 7.77 21.12
CA GLY A 188 8.46 8.60 20.72
C GLY A 188 9.68 8.45 21.62
N LYS A 189 10.39 9.54 21.83
CA LYS A 189 11.58 9.60 22.69
C LYS A 189 11.50 10.69 23.75
N TYR A 190 12.08 10.38 24.88
CA TYR A 190 12.41 11.32 25.94
C TYR A 190 13.84 11.08 26.40
N ARG A 191 14.71 12.11 26.30
CA ARG A 191 16.15 11.99 26.61
C ARG A 191 16.78 10.74 25.96
N GLU A 192 16.58 10.61 24.66
CA GLU A 192 17.06 9.49 23.82
C GLU A 192 16.54 8.08 24.20
N LYS A 193 15.62 7.97 25.13
CA LYS A 193 14.97 6.70 25.47
C LYS A 193 13.59 6.61 24.87
N PRO A 194 13.15 5.43 24.43
CA PRO A 194 11.80 5.26 23.93
C PRO A 194 10.77 5.41 25.04
N VAL A 195 9.68 6.06 24.73
CA VAL A 195 8.56 6.28 25.64
C VAL A 195 7.25 6.10 24.89
N VAL A 196 6.23 5.58 25.56
CA VAL A 196 4.84 5.60 25.09
C VAL A 196 3.99 6.21 26.18
N ALA A 197 3.27 7.26 25.84
CA ALA A 197 2.35 7.95 26.71
C ALA A 197 0.91 7.78 26.22
N MET A 198 -0.01 7.69 27.16
CA MET A 198 -1.46 7.68 26.94
C MET A 198 -2.03 8.97 27.49
N PHE A 199 -2.75 9.72 26.67
CA PHE A 199 -3.41 10.96 27.05
C PHE A 199 -4.93 10.80 26.97
N SER A 200 -5.60 10.95 28.10
CA SER A 200 -7.05 10.81 28.21
C SER A 200 -7.75 12.10 27.77
N PHE A 201 -8.69 12.01 26.85
CA PHE A 201 -9.50 13.16 26.39
C PHE A 201 -10.48 13.66 27.46
N PHE A 202 -10.84 12.80 28.42
CA PHE A 202 -11.84 13.11 29.43
C PHE A 202 -11.27 13.98 30.55
N ASP A 203 -10.24 13.50 31.23
CA ASP A 203 -9.67 14.15 32.41
C ASP A 203 -8.33 14.86 32.15
N LYS A 204 -7.87 14.83 30.87
CA LYS A 204 -6.61 15.45 30.43
C LYS A 204 -5.36 14.86 31.10
N SER A 205 -5.49 13.72 31.75
CA SER A 205 -4.35 13.07 32.40
C SER A 205 -3.44 12.35 31.41
N THR A 206 -2.13 12.37 31.71
CA THR A 206 -1.12 11.64 30.95
C THR A 206 -0.56 10.50 31.78
N LYS A 207 -0.47 9.32 31.20
CA LYS A 207 0.10 8.11 31.79
C LYS A 207 1.17 7.52 30.88
N VAL A 208 2.37 7.28 31.41
CA VAL A 208 3.44 6.59 30.66
C VAL A 208 3.28 5.08 30.82
N LEU A 209 3.38 4.35 29.70
CA LEU A 209 3.30 2.89 29.70
C LEU A 209 4.54 2.27 30.35
N PRO A 210 4.38 1.28 31.23
CA PRO A 210 5.50 0.63 31.91
C PRO A 210 6.34 -0.24 30.96
N ALA A 211 7.58 -0.55 31.39
CA ALA A 211 8.50 -1.49 30.75
C ALA A 211 9.01 -1.09 29.34
N ILE A 212 8.86 0.17 28.92
CA ILE A 212 9.34 0.68 27.62
C ILE A 212 10.55 1.57 27.79
N TYR A 213 10.59 2.41 28.82
CA TYR A 213 11.65 3.40 29.05
C TYR A 213 12.99 2.76 29.45
N THR A 214 13.70 2.24 28.43
CA THR A 214 14.98 1.52 28.62
C THR A 214 16.00 2.00 27.59
N SER A 215 17.26 2.18 28.01
CA SER A 215 18.36 2.55 27.10
C SER A 215 18.61 1.44 26.06
N ASN A 216 19.09 1.83 24.89
CA ASN A 216 19.36 0.92 23.76
C ASN A 216 18.12 0.13 23.28
N MET A 217 16.96 0.73 23.35
CA MET A 217 15.73 0.22 22.78
C MET A 217 15.13 1.27 21.82
N GLU A 218 14.48 0.82 20.78
CA GLU A 218 13.71 1.66 19.88
C GLU A 218 12.28 1.11 19.74
N ILE A 219 11.32 1.99 19.49
CA ILE A 219 9.96 1.60 19.11
C ILE A 219 9.98 1.38 17.60
N VAL A 220 9.55 0.19 17.18
CA VAL A 220 9.52 -0.22 15.78
C VAL A 220 8.15 0.07 15.17
N ASP A 221 7.09 -0.15 15.95
CA ASP A 221 5.71 0.10 15.53
C ASP A 221 4.79 0.26 16.76
N LEU A 222 3.65 0.94 16.52
CA LEU A 222 2.58 1.14 17.48
C LEU A 222 1.24 0.85 16.80
N GLU A 223 0.50 -0.11 17.33
CA GLU A 223 -0.82 -0.50 16.83
C GLU A 223 -1.88 -0.42 17.94
N VAL A 224 -3.12 -0.34 17.55
CA VAL A 224 -4.28 -0.43 18.44
C VAL A 224 -5.22 -1.51 17.91
N ASP A 225 -5.77 -2.30 18.82
CA ASP A 225 -6.80 -3.29 18.55
C ASP A 225 -8.10 -2.81 19.20
N ASP A 226 -8.98 -2.23 18.38
CA ASP A 226 -10.26 -1.68 18.83
C ASP A 226 -11.21 -2.77 19.35
N GLU A 227 -11.15 -3.99 18.80
CA GLU A 227 -12.01 -5.09 19.22
C GLU A 227 -11.56 -5.65 20.59
N ALA A 228 -10.26 -5.86 20.76
CA ALA A 228 -9.69 -6.33 22.01
C ALA A 228 -9.44 -5.21 23.04
N GLN A 229 -9.63 -3.94 22.66
CA GLN A 229 -9.33 -2.74 23.48
C GLN A 229 -7.90 -2.77 24.03
N GLN A 230 -6.92 -3.00 23.14
CA GLN A 230 -5.51 -3.14 23.49
C GLN A 230 -4.63 -2.16 22.71
N VAL A 231 -3.57 -1.70 23.37
CA VAL A 231 -2.44 -1.00 22.76
C VAL A 231 -1.31 -1.99 22.58
N ILE A 232 -0.75 -2.05 21.39
CA ILE A 232 0.29 -3.00 20.99
C ILE A 232 1.54 -2.22 20.62
N VAL A 233 2.63 -2.48 21.34
CA VAL A 233 3.92 -1.81 21.13
C VAL A 233 4.97 -2.82 20.68
N PHE A 234 5.50 -2.61 19.50
CA PHE A 234 6.67 -3.32 18.99
C PHE A 234 7.91 -2.53 19.35
N SER A 235 8.80 -3.15 20.09
CA SER A 235 10.09 -2.56 20.47
C SER A 235 11.24 -3.50 20.16
N ARG A 236 12.38 -2.92 19.80
CA ARG A 236 13.61 -3.66 19.48
C ARG A 236 14.74 -3.19 20.36
N SER A 237 15.41 -4.11 21.06
CA SER A 237 16.60 -3.79 21.82
C SER A 237 17.84 -3.95 20.95
N LEU A 238 18.72 -2.94 21.01
CA LEU A 238 19.97 -2.90 20.24
C LEU A 238 21.11 -3.41 21.13
N LYS A 239 21.33 -4.72 21.18
CA LYS A 239 22.48 -5.31 21.88
C LYS A 239 23.54 -5.71 20.86
N LEU A 240 24.58 -4.88 20.69
CA LEU A 240 25.62 -5.05 19.67
C LEU A 240 26.32 -6.39 19.64
N LYS A 241 26.43 -7.10 20.78
CA LYS A 241 27.14 -8.39 20.87
C LYS A 241 26.25 -9.62 20.66
N THR A 242 24.94 -9.52 20.88
CA THR A 242 24.01 -10.66 20.84
C THR A 242 22.91 -10.51 19.79
N GLY A 243 22.97 -9.46 18.96
CA GLY A 243 21.92 -9.11 18.01
C GLY A 243 20.80 -8.28 18.63
N CYS A 244 19.73 -8.06 17.87
CA CYS A 244 18.53 -7.36 18.32
C CYS A 244 17.51 -8.35 18.88
N GLN A 245 16.79 -7.92 19.88
CA GLN A 245 15.64 -8.65 20.41
C GLN A 245 14.36 -7.88 20.09
N LEU A 246 13.48 -8.47 19.31
CA LEU A 246 12.12 -7.96 19.11
C LEU A 246 11.27 -8.31 20.33
N THR A 247 10.51 -7.35 20.82
CA THR A 247 9.58 -7.55 21.93
C THR A 247 8.24 -6.91 21.59
N ILE A 248 7.17 -7.67 21.74
CA ILE A 248 5.79 -7.22 21.56
C ILE A 248 5.16 -7.13 22.95
N ARG A 249 4.69 -5.94 23.32
CA ARG A 249 3.96 -5.71 24.56
C ARG A 249 2.55 -5.29 24.26
N ARG A 250 1.60 -5.92 24.95
CA ARG A 250 0.18 -5.61 24.82
C ARG A 250 -0.33 -5.04 26.14
N TYR A 251 -0.98 -3.90 26.05
CA TYR A 251 -1.51 -3.17 27.19
C TYR A 251 -3.02 -3.05 27.05
N ALA A 252 -3.72 -3.09 28.17
CA ALA A 252 -5.15 -2.77 28.23
C ALA A 252 -5.36 -1.26 27.96
N TYR A 253 -6.60 -0.89 27.67
CA TYR A 253 -7.00 0.50 27.45
C TYR A 253 -6.66 1.45 28.62
N ASP A 254 -6.50 0.92 29.83
CA ASP A 254 -6.09 1.66 31.02
C ASP A 254 -4.55 1.75 31.20
N GLY A 255 -3.79 1.20 30.27
CA GLY A 255 -2.32 1.18 30.27
C GLY A 255 -1.70 0.10 31.18
N LYS A 256 -2.48 -0.87 31.66
CA LYS A 256 -1.95 -2.03 32.39
C LYS A 256 -1.28 -2.97 31.39
N LEU A 257 -0.04 -3.38 31.67
CA LEU A 257 0.63 -4.42 30.87
C LEU A 257 -0.12 -5.75 31.04
N LEU A 258 -0.57 -6.31 29.92
CA LEU A 258 -1.27 -7.59 29.86
C LEU A 258 -0.32 -8.73 29.51
N PHE A 259 0.44 -8.57 28.41
CA PHE A 259 1.27 -9.64 27.86
C PHE A 259 2.60 -9.10 27.32
N THR A 260 3.64 -9.94 27.41
CA THR A 260 4.97 -9.66 26.84
C THR A 260 5.48 -10.87 26.10
N ASN A 261 5.64 -10.73 24.77
CA ASN A 261 6.25 -11.75 23.92
C ASN A 261 7.61 -11.26 23.47
N ALA A 262 8.67 -11.89 23.93
CA ALA A 262 10.05 -11.54 23.62
C ALA A 262 10.69 -12.60 22.72
N PHE A 263 11.29 -12.12 21.61
CA PHE A 263 11.97 -12.98 20.63
C PHE A 263 13.46 -12.65 20.66
N PRO A 264 14.25 -13.40 21.45
CA PRO A 264 15.68 -13.18 21.52
C PRO A 264 16.33 -13.48 20.17
N ALA A 265 17.39 -12.75 19.85
CA ALA A 265 18.20 -13.07 18.69
C ALA A 265 18.82 -14.47 18.89
N ASN A 266 18.74 -15.29 17.86
CA ASN A 266 19.55 -16.49 17.74
C ASN A 266 20.91 -16.11 17.14
N GLU A 267 21.93 -16.98 17.22
CA GLU A 267 23.29 -16.69 16.74
C GLU A 267 23.30 -16.18 15.29
N ASP A 268 22.37 -16.64 14.45
CA ASP A 268 22.32 -16.35 13.01
C ASP A 268 21.03 -15.64 12.54
N ARG A 269 20.05 -15.34 13.42
CA ARG A 269 18.74 -14.80 13.01
C ARG A 269 18.18 -13.82 14.04
N THR A 270 17.85 -12.63 13.56
CA THR A 270 17.29 -11.52 14.35
C THR A 270 16.01 -11.01 13.69
N LEU A 271 14.92 -10.93 14.46
CA LEU A 271 13.67 -10.35 13.98
C LEU A 271 13.78 -8.82 13.97
N LEU A 272 13.44 -8.21 12.83
CA LEU A 272 13.60 -6.77 12.62
C LEU A 272 12.32 -6.00 12.82
N THR A 273 11.24 -6.46 12.21
CA THR A 273 9.90 -5.83 12.21
C THR A 273 8.85 -6.90 12.41
N GLY A 274 7.62 -6.50 12.68
CA GLY A 274 6.49 -7.43 12.75
C GLY A 274 5.17 -6.69 12.64
N LYS A 275 4.15 -7.39 12.13
CA LYS A 275 2.75 -7.00 12.11
C LYS A 275 1.94 -8.11 12.77
N LEU A 276 0.93 -7.72 13.56
CA LEU A 276 0.03 -8.67 14.19
C LEU A 276 -1.26 -8.83 13.39
N MET A 277 -1.69 -10.06 13.29
CA MET A 277 -3.01 -10.38 12.77
C MET A 277 -3.80 -11.20 13.80
N PRO A 278 -4.95 -10.74 14.27
CA PRO A 278 -5.78 -11.52 15.19
C PRO A 278 -6.34 -12.77 14.48
N ILE A 279 -6.20 -13.94 15.13
CA ILE A 279 -6.75 -15.22 14.67
C ILE A 279 -7.91 -15.62 15.60
N HIS A 280 -7.68 -15.53 16.91
CA HIS A 280 -8.64 -15.80 17.97
C HIS A 280 -8.43 -14.80 19.12
N PRO A 281 -9.33 -14.72 20.10
CA PRO A 281 -9.12 -13.87 21.26
C PRO A 281 -7.76 -14.14 21.93
N ASN A 282 -6.95 -13.09 22.07
CA ASN A 282 -5.58 -13.13 22.60
C ASN A 282 -4.57 -14.01 21.82
N GLU A 283 -4.93 -14.48 20.62
CA GLU A 283 -4.05 -15.25 19.74
C GLU A 283 -3.85 -14.50 18.41
N TYR A 284 -2.58 -14.26 18.07
CA TYR A 284 -2.19 -13.49 16.89
C TYR A 284 -1.15 -14.26 16.09
N LEU A 285 -1.27 -14.16 14.76
CA LEU A 285 -0.18 -14.46 13.85
C LEU A 285 0.73 -13.23 13.78
N VAL A 286 2.03 -13.44 13.90
CA VAL A 286 3.04 -12.39 13.76
C VAL A 286 3.85 -12.70 12.52
N ILE A 287 3.86 -11.78 11.56
CA ILE A 287 4.68 -11.89 10.35
C ILE A 287 5.52 -10.63 10.21
N GLY A 288 6.78 -10.78 9.87
CA GLY A 288 7.68 -9.67 9.69
C GLY A 288 8.95 -10.06 8.97
N SER A 289 9.94 -9.20 9.02
CA SER A 289 11.24 -9.41 8.38
C SER A 289 12.30 -9.83 9.38
N TYR A 290 13.27 -10.61 8.91
CA TYR A 290 14.42 -11.03 9.72
C TYR A 290 15.75 -10.86 8.96
N ALA A 291 16.84 -10.81 9.71
CA ALA A 291 18.22 -10.76 9.18
C ALA A 291 19.16 -11.64 9.99
N ALA A 292 20.39 -11.85 9.51
CA ALA A 292 21.43 -12.53 10.28
C ALA A 292 21.98 -11.70 11.46
N SER A 293 21.78 -10.39 11.43
CA SER A 293 22.27 -9.48 12.47
C SER A 293 21.32 -8.28 12.58
N CYS A 294 21.56 -7.45 13.59
CA CYS A 294 20.85 -6.19 13.76
C CYS A 294 21.20 -5.21 12.62
N SER A 295 20.46 -5.25 11.53
CA SER A 295 20.70 -4.47 10.31
C SER A 295 19.38 -4.03 9.69
N SER A 296 19.43 -3.03 8.82
CA SER A 296 18.27 -2.60 8.03
C SER A 296 17.97 -3.53 6.84
N TYR A 297 18.85 -4.52 6.58
CA TYR A 297 18.74 -5.42 5.44
C TYR A 297 18.21 -6.78 5.88
N SER A 298 17.01 -7.10 5.43
CA SER A 298 16.36 -8.40 5.65
C SER A 298 16.91 -9.48 4.72
N GLN A 299 16.91 -10.72 5.18
CA GLN A 299 17.24 -11.92 4.38
C GLN A 299 15.99 -12.70 3.99
N GLY A 300 14.88 -12.45 4.65
CA GLY A 300 13.61 -13.11 4.42
C GLY A 300 12.52 -12.57 5.32
N ILE A 301 11.44 -13.31 5.36
CA ILE A 301 10.31 -13.08 6.25
C ILE A 301 10.23 -14.19 7.28
N TYR A 302 9.64 -13.89 8.42
CA TYR A 302 9.37 -14.90 9.44
C TYR A 302 7.89 -14.93 9.78
N VAL A 303 7.44 -16.06 10.30
CA VAL A 303 6.08 -16.26 10.79
C VAL A 303 6.14 -16.95 12.15
N THR A 304 5.40 -16.43 13.10
CA THR A 304 5.21 -17.08 14.41
C THR A 304 3.81 -16.78 14.93
N LYS A 305 3.41 -17.47 16.00
CA LYS A 305 2.17 -17.20 16.73
C LYS A 305 2.47 -16.75 18.15
N VAL A 306 1.60 -15.93 18.70
CA VAL A 306 1.60 -15.57 20.13
C VAL A 306 0.21 -15.76 20.70
N LYS A 307 0.14 -16.31 21.92
CA LYS A 307 -1.11 -16.51 22.65
C LYS A 307 -0.91 -16.14 24.12
N GLY A 308 -1.52 -15.04 24.54
CA GLY A 308 -1.13 -14.47 25.83
C GLY A 308 0.35 -14.18 25.91
N ASP A 309 1.05 -14.65 26.93
CA ASP A 309 2.51 -14.55 27.08
C ASP A 309 3.28 -15.66 26.33
N GLU A 310 2.59 -16.67 25.83
CA GLU A 310 3.20 -17.77 25.10
C GLU A 310 3.62 -17.33 23.69
N SER A 311 4.85 -17.67 23.31
CA SER A 311 5.39 -17.49 21.97
C SER A 311 5.69 -18.84 21.34
N PHE A 312 5.21 -19.07 20.12
CA PHE A 312 5.43 -20.31 19.39
C PHE A 312 6.72 -20.27 18.56
N PRO A 313 7.22 -21.41 18.10
CA PRO A 313 8.42 -21.45 17.28
C PRO A 313 8.33 -20.56 16.04
N VAL A 314 9.43 -19.85 15.75
CA VAL A 314 9.53 -18.98 14.60
C VAL A 314 9.86 -19.81 13.37
N LYS A 315 9.03 -19.67 12.32
CA LYS A 315 9.29 -20.21 10.97
C LYS A 315 9.98 -19.13 10.16
N TYR A 316 11.10 -19.44 9.54
CA TYR A 316 11.87 -18.53 8.69
C TYR A 316 11.70 -18.95 7.23
N ILE A 317 11.55 -17.97 6.34
CA ILE A 317 11.40 -18.17 4.91
C ILE A 317 12.39 -17.21 4.23
N GLU A 318 13.46 -17.77 3.67
CA GLU A 318 14.47 -16.97 2.99
C GLU A 318 13.99 -16.49 1.61
N PHE A 319 14.48 -15.35 1.16
CA PHE A 319 14.18 -14.87 -0.19
C PHE A 319 14.67 -15.84 -1.27
N SER A 320 15.73 -16.61 -0.99
CA SER A 320 16.24 -17.66 -1.88
C SER A 320 15.35 -18.90 -1.99
N GLU A 321 14.45 -19.12 -1.01
CA GLU A 321 13.51 -20.24 -0.99
C GLU A 321 12.18 -19.92 -1.69
N MET A 322 11.92 -18.64 -1.94
CA MET A 322 10.72 -18.18 -2.61
C MET A 322 10.80 -18.43 -4.12
N ALA A 323 9.75 -18.99 -4.69
CA ALA A 323 9.73 -19.39 -6.10
C ALA A 323 9.77 -18.20 -7.06
N ASN A 324 9.09 -17.10 -6.70
CA ASN A 324 8.85 -15.98 -7.59
C ASN A 324 9.50 -14.65 -7.14
N PHE A 325 10.21 -14.63 -6.01
CA PHE A 325 10.80 -13.41 -5.45
C PHE A 325 11.65 -12.63 -6.47
N PHE A 326 12.42 -13.32 -7.31
CA PHE A 326 13.34 -12.71 -8.27
C PHE A 326 12.72 -12.45 -9.66
N ASN A 327 11.43 -12.75 -9.86
CA ASN A 327 10.77 -12.61 -11.16
C ASN A 327 10.65 -11.16 -11.65
N TYR A 328 10.83 -10.17 -10.78
CA TYR A 328 10.92 -8.76 -11.17
C TYR A 328 12.18 -8.43 -12.01
N MET A 329 13.18 -9.30 -12.01
CA MET A 329 14.44 -9.10 -12.73
C MET A 329 14.35 -9.54 -14.18
N LYS A 330 15.26 -9.02 -15.03
CA LYS A 330 15.43 -9.49 -16.41
C LYS A 330 15.85 -10.97 -16.44
N PRO A 331 15.40 -11.79 -17.41
CA PRO A 331 15.62 -13.24 -17.44
C PRO A 331 17.07 -13.69 -17.25
N LYS A 332 18.03 -13.01 -17.90
CA LYS A 332 19.47 -13.32 -17.74
C LYS A 332 19.96 -13.14 -16.29
N ARG A 333 19.39 -12.20 -15.55
CA ARG A 333 19.76 -11.97 -14.15
C ARG A 333 19.09 -12.99 -13.24
N GLN A 334 17.84 -13.34 -13.50
CA GLN A 334 17.15 -14.44 -12.81
C GLN A 334 17.94 -15.74 -12.93
N GLN A 335 18.34 -16.12 -14.14
CA GLN A 335 19.12 -17.32 -14.39
C GLN A 335 20.43 -17.35 -13.55
N LYS A 336 21.20 -16.26 -13.54
CA LYS A 336 22.43 -16.17 -12.73
C LYS A 336 22.17 -16.33 -11.24
N ILE A 337 21.03 -15.84 -10.75
CA ILE A 337 20.64 -16.01 -9.34
C ILE A 337 20.28 -17.46 -9.06
N GLN A 338 19.49 -18.11 -9.93
CA GLN A 338 19.13 -19.52 -9.79
C GLN A 338 20.38 -20.42 -9.83
N GLU A 339 21.32 -20.17 -10.73
CA GLU A 339 22.61 -20.86 -10.78
C GLU A 339 23.42 -20.68 -9.47
N LYS A 340 23.41 -19.45 -8.91
CA LYS A 340 24.06 -19.17 -7.62
C LYS A 340 23.39 -19.94 -6.48
N ILE A 341 22.06 -19.97 -6.44
CA ILE A 341 21.29 -20.70 -5.41
C ILE A 341 21.60 -22.20 -5.51
N ALA A 342 21.52 -22.78 -6.73
CA ALA A 342 21.79 -24.18 -6.98
C ALA A 342 23.21 -24.58 -6.52
N ARG A 343 24.23 -23.82 -6.95
CA ARG A 343 25.63 -24.06 -6.54
C ARG A 343 25.82 -24.00 -5.02
N LYS A 344 25.18 -23.03 -4.34
CA LYS A 344 25.28 -22.93 -2.89
C LYS A 344 24.62 -24.11 -2.19
N LYS A 345 23.49 -24.58 -2.70
CA LYS A 345 22.80 -25.77 -2.21
C LYS A 345 23.64 -27.03 -2.38
N GLU A 346 24.35 -27.19 -3.52
CA GLU A 346 25.29 -28.28 -3.76
C GLU A 346 26.48 -28.25 -2.79
N GLU A 347 26.94 -27.04 -2.41
CA GLU A 347 27.96 -26.86 -1.40
C GLU A 347 27.48 -27.09 0.06
N GLY A 348 26.17 -27.42 0.25
CA GLY A 348 25.57 -27.54 1.58
C GLY A 348 25.44 -26.18 2.31
N LYS A 349 25.41 -25.06 1.57
CA LYS A 349 25.34 -23.71 2.10
C LYS A 349 24.06 -23.02 1.64
N GLU A 350 23.58 -22.08 2.46
CA GLU A 350 22.45 -21.23 2.11
C GLU A 350 22.90 -20.04 1.21
N ALA A 351 22.07 -19.65 0.27
CA ALA A 351 22.31 -18.49 -0.58
C ALA A 351 21.56 -17.28 -0.03
N HIS A 352 22.23 -16.45 0.73
CA HIS A 352 21.63 -15.27 1.35
C HIS A 352 21.56 -14.09 0.37
N PHE A 353 20.38 -13.46 0.30
CA PHE A 353 20.14 -12.21 -0.39
C PHE A 353 19.61 -11.17 0.62
N ARG A 354 20.01 -9.93 0.45
CA ARG A 354 19.72 -8.86 1.42
C ARG A 354 18.95 -7.72 0.75
N TYR A 355 17.79 -7.39 1.32
CA TYR A 355 16.93 -6.31 0.87
C TYR A 355 16.43 -5.49 2.05
N MET A 356 16.30 -4.18 1.87
CA MET A 356 15.46 -3.39 2.76
C MET A 356 14.02 -3.59 2.31
N ILE A 357 13.15 -3.98 3.23
CA ILE A 357 11.73 -4.22 2.93
C ILE A 357 10.83 -3.43 3.87
N LEU A 358 9.80 -2.81 3.29
CA LEU A 358 8.69 -2.19 3.99
C LEU A 358 7.53 -3.18 3.99
N VAL A 359 7.13 -3.64 5.16
CA VAL A 359 6.02 -4.58 5.33
C VAL A 359 4.74 -3.77 5.50
N HIS A 360 3.73 -4.07 4.67
CA HIS A 360 2.39 -3.46 4.75
C HIS A 360 1.50 -4.17 5.77
N ASP A 361 0.33 -3.60 6.00
CA ASP A 361 -0.75 -4.29 6.69
C ASP A 361 -1.28 -5.45 5.83
N PHE A 362 -1.89 -6.44 6.49
CA PHE A 362 -2.39 -7.62 5.79
C PHE A 362 -3.65 -7.33 4.98
N VAL A 363 -3.73 -7.96 3.82
CA VAL A 363 -4.98 -8.04 3.05
C VAL A 363 -5.66 -9.36 3.40
N LYS A 364 -6.85 -9.29 4.03
CA LYS A 364 -7.65 -10.47 4.33
C LYS A 364 -8.45 -10.88 3.10
N THR A 365 -8.31 -12.14 2.71
CA THR A 365 -9.21 -12.77 1.74
C THR A 365 -10.02 -13.86 2.44
N PRO A 366 -11.09 -14.41 1.84
CA PRO A 366 -11.89 -15.45 2.50
C PRO A 366 -11.10 -16.68 2.92
N ASP A 367 -10.08 -17.07 2.14
CA ASP A 367 -9.38 -18.34 2.26
C ASP A 367 -7.96 -18.22 2.83
N GLU A 368 -7.35 -17.05 2.75
CA GLU A 368 -5.94 -16.86 3.09
C GLU A 368 -5.61 -15.43 3.55
N LEU A 369 -4.45 -15.30 4.15
CA LEU A 369 -3.85 -14.04 4.57
C LEU A 369 -2.81 -13.64 3.53
N VAL A 370 -2.93 -12.44 2.97
CA VAL A 370 -1.97 -11.94 2.00
C VAL A 370 -1.09 -10.88 2.64
N LEU A 371 0.22 -11.15 2.69
CA LEU A 371 1.25 -10.18 3.05
C LEU A 371 1.72 -9.46 1.80
N VAL A 372 1.88 -8.15 1.91
CA VAL A 372 2.57 -7.32 0.93
C VAL A 372 3.80 -6.72 1.59
N ALA A 373 4.93 -6.77 0.91
CA ALA A 373 6.13 -6.09 1.33
C ALA A 373 6.83 -5.48 0.11
N GLU A 374 7.36 -4.28 0.25
CA GLU A 374 8.05 -3.59 -0.84
C GLU A 374 9.54 -3.51 -0.58
N SER A 375 10.32 -3.90 -1.58
CA SER A 375 11.76 -3.76 -1.52
C SER A 375 12.18 -2.38 -2.03
N PHE A 376 12.98 -1.69 -1.23
CA PHE A 376 13.46 -0.34 -1.51
C PHE A 376 14.94 -0.18 -1.12
N TYR A 377 15.50 0.96 -1.51
CA TYR A 377 16.77 1.45 -0.99
C TYR A 377 16.77 2.98 -0.91
N PRO A 378 17.39 3.57 0.13
CA PRO A 378 17.49 5.00 0.26
C PRO A 378 18.44 5.59 -0.79
N GLN A 379 18.13 6.77 -1.27
CA GLN A 379 18.98 7.57 -2.14
C GLN A 379 19.64 8.67 -1.30
N TYR A 380 20.94 8.82 -1.46
CA TYR A 380 21.73 9.83 -0.75
C TYR A 380 22.25 10.87 -1.74
N HIS A 381 22.11 12.14 -1.40
CA HIS A 381 22.83 13.19 -2.11
C HIS A 381 24.23 13.34 -1.52
N ASN A 382 25.24 13.07 -2.33
CA ASN A 382 26.61 13.50 -2.07
C ASN A 382 26.70 15.01 -2.36
N THR A 383 26.29 15.86 -1.43
CA THR A 383 26.68 17.27 -1.46
C THR A 383 28.14 17.35 -1.03
N VAL A 384 29.04 17.27 -2.01
CA VAL A 384 30.44 17.69 -1.80
C VAL A 384 30.37 19.20 -1.58
N ASN A 385 30.44 19.62 -0.32
CA ASN A 385 30.59 21.03 0.02
C ASN A 385 31.98 21.47 -0.41
N VAL A 386 32.09 22.05 -1.61
CA VAL A 386 33.32 22.57 -2.20
C VAL A 386 33.90 23.74 -1.38
N VAL A 387 33.11 24.31 -0.45
CA VAL A 387 33.48 25.52 0.32
C VAL A 387 34.21 25.21 1.63
N ASN A 388 34.11 24.02 2.20
CA ASN A 388 34.86 23.69 3.40
C ASN A 388 35.14 22.19 3.53
N PRO A 389 36.29 21.69 3.01
CA PRO A 389 36.63 20.27 3.06
C PRO A 389 36.94 19.74 4.48
N LEU A 390 37.03 20.60 5.48
CA LEU A 390 37.32 20.23 6.86
C LEU A 390 36.06 20.10 7.76
N SER A 391 34.88 20.49 7.28
CA SER A 391 33.64 20.24 8.03
C SER A 391 33.14 18.82 7.75
N ARG A 392 33.48 17.88 8.61
CA ARG A 392 32.99 16.48 8.61
C ARG A 392 31.52 16.37 9.06
N SER A 393 30.66 17.26 8.67
CA SER A 393 29.22 17.15 8.85
C SER A 393 28.51 16.69 7.57
N ASN A 394 29.08 15.71 6.88
CA ASN A 394 28.36 14.95 5.88
C ASN A 394 27.53 13.87 6.59
N ALA A 395 26.50 14.28 7.31
CA ALA A 395 25.39 13.38 7.55
C ALA A 395 24.77 13.12 6.17
N ASP A 396 24.91 11.90 5.66
CA ASP A 396 24.23 11.44 4.45
C ASP A 396 22.73 11.68 4.63
N ARG A 397 22.23 12.80 4.10
CA ARG A 397 20.80 13.08 4.14
C ARG A 397 20.14 12.20 3.09
N VAL A 398 19.24 11.35 3.56
CA VAL A 398 18.36 10.59 2.67
C VAL A 398 17.50 11.59 1.91
N ASN A 399 17.62 11.56 0.58
CA ASN A 399 16.91 12.48 -0.32
C ASN A 399 15.67 11.86 -0.95
N GLY A 400 15.49 10.56 -0.77
CA GLY A 400 14.37 9.81 -1.29
C GLY A 400 14.59 8.31 -1.21
N PHE A 401 13.65 7.58 -1.73
CA PHE A 401 13.63 6.13 -1.72
C PHE A 401 13.32 5.61 -3.11
N LYS A 402 14.10 4.64 -3.56
CA LYS A 402 13.86 3.95 -4.83
C LYS A 402 13.37 2.52 -4.58
N TYR A 403 12.21 2.22 -5.14
CA TYR A 403 11.58 0.90 -5.02
C TYR A 403 12.00 -0.01 -6.18
N THR A 404 12.10 -1.29 -5.91
CA THR A 404 12.48 -2.30 -6.92
C THR A 404 11.33 -3.21 -7.30
N HIS A 405 10.67 -3.79 -6.32
CA HIS A 405 9.53 -4.68 -6.51
C HIS A 405 8.73 -4.82 -5.22
N ALA A 406 7.47 -5.20 -5.34
CA ALA A 406 6.69 -5.70 -4.22
C ALA A 406 6.75 -7.23 -4.20
N LEU A 407 6.85 -7.79 -3.00
CA LEU A 407 6.68 -9.19 -2.67
C LEU A 407 5.27 -9.40 -2.18
N ILE A 408 4.57 -10.36 -2.74
CA ILE A 408 3.22 -10.74 -2.33
C ILE A 408 3.24 -12.22 -1.91
N CYS A 409 2.82 -12.52 -0.68
CA CYS A 409 2.81 -13.86 -0.11
C CYS A 409 1.44 -14.24 0.43
N GLY A 410 0.93 -15.38 0.05
CA GLY A 410 -0.29 -15.96 0.61
C GLY A 410 0.04 -16.98 1.70
N PHE A 411 -0.60 -16.84 2.86
CA PHE A 411 -0.46 -17.73 4.01
C PHE A 411 -1.80 -18.38 4.39
N ASP A 412 -1.74 -19.60 4.86
CA ASP A 412 -2.88 -20.19 5.56
C ASP A 412 -3.01 -19.67 7.00
N LYS A 413 -4.10 -20.03 7.67
CA LYS A 413 -4.37 -19.62 9.07
C LYS A 413 -3.33 -20.15 10.08
N ASP A 414 -2.54 -21.14 9.67
CA ASP A 414 -1.45 -21.70 10.48
C ASP A 414 -0.09 -21.02 10.20
N GLY A 415 -0.09 -20.01 9.33
CA GLY A 415 1.11 -19.26 8.96
C GLY A 415 2.06 -20.05 8.06
N ASN A 416 1.58 -21.03 7.30
CA ASN A 416 2.39 -21.68 6.28
C ASN A 416 2.30 -20.90 4.97
N LEU A 417 3.44 -20.63 4.36
CA LEU A 417 3.49 -20.02 3.03
C LEU A 417 2.87 -20.97 2.00
N ARG A 418 1.84 -20.52 1.30
CA ARG A 418 1.17 -21.25 0.24
C ARG A 418 1.72 -20.92 -1.13
N TRP A 419 2.01 -19.65 -1.34
CA TRP A 419 2.53 -19.13 -2.59
C TRP A 419 3.20 -17.78 -2.36
N ASP A 420 4.10 -17.44 -3.28
CA ASP A 420 4.68 -16.10 -3.41
C ASP A 420 4.53 -15.56 -4.84
N ASN A 421 4.62 -14.26 -4.99
CA ASN A 421 4.65 -13.56 -6.26
C ASN A 421 5.46 -12.27 -6.14
N SER A 422 5.85 -11.68 -7.26
CA SER A 422 6.51 -10.37 -7.27
C SER A 422 5.92 -9.44 -8.32
N PHE A 423 5.85 -8.15 -7.98
CA PHE A 423 5.37 -7.09 -8.86
C PHE A 423 6.48 -6.06 -9.07
N PRO A 424 7.00 -5.90 -10.30
CA PRO A 424 8.10 -4.96 -10.59
C PRO A 424 7.68 -3.50 -10.43
N LEU A 425 8.42 -2.72 -9.62
CA LEU A 425 8.26 -1.28 -9.41
C LEU A 425 9.39 -0.53 -10.13
N GLN A 426 9.33 -0.55 -11.47
CA GLN A 426 10.42 0.00 -12.28
C GLN A 426 10.52 1.51 -12.14
N ASP A 427 11.72 1.99 -11.74
CA ASP A 427 12.05 3.41 -11.63
C ASP A 427 11.04 4.23 -10.80
N LEU A 428 10.47 3.60 -9.78
CA LEU A 428 9.60 4.26 -8.82
C LEU A 428 10.45 4.88 -7.72
N GLU A 429 10.40 6.20 -7.63
CA GLU A 429 11.14 7.00 -6.65
C GLU A 429 10.16 7.90 -5.89
N THR A 430 10.39 8.05 -4.59
CA THR A 430 9.56 8.87 -3.70
C THR A 430 10.42 9.65 -2.74
N ASN A 431 9.94 10.80 -2.28
CA ASN A 431 10.64 11.62 -1.28
C ASN A 431 10.43 11.09 0.14
N GLN A 432 9.38 10.31 0.37
CA GLN A 432 9.03 9.73 1.66
C GLN A 432 8.87 8.22 1.54
N LEU A 433 9.30 7.50 2.57
CA LEU A 433 9.10 6.06 2.66
C LEU A 433 7.63 5.78 3.03
N GLY A 434 6.97 4.99 2.21
CA GLY A 434 5.57 4.58 2.44
C GLY A 434 5.10 3.54 1.43
N PRO A 435 4.00 2.84 1.72
CA PRO A 435 3.40 1.87 0.82
C PRO A 435 3.02 2.48 -0.53
N GLN A 436 3.48 1.88 -1.61
CA GLN A 436 3.21 2.31 -2.98
C GLN A 436 2.20 1.42 -3.70
N VAL A 437 2.29 0.11 -3.47
CA VAL A 437 1.40 -0.87 -4.10
C VAL A 437 0.09 -0.97 -3.34
N GLN A 438 -0.99 -0.78 -4.05
CA GLN A 438 -2.35 -0.96 -3.56
C GLN A 438 -2.92 -2.26 -4.10
N ILE A 439 -3.72 -2.96 -3.29
CA ILE A 439 -4.27 -4.27 -3.64
C ILE A 439 -5.79 -4.27 -3.49
N SER A 440 -6.46 -4.76 -4.52
CA SER A 440 -7.89 -5.06 -4.50
C SER A 440 -8.10 -6.55 -4.75
N TYR A 441 -8.98 -7.17 -3.96
CA TYR A 441 -9.35 -8.57 -4.12
C TYR A 441 -10.65 -8.71 -4.89
N GLN A 442 -10.62 -9.49 -5.97
CA GLN A 442 -11.77 -9.67 -6.85
C GLN A 442 -11.81 -11.12 -7.39
N GLN A 443 -12.92 -11.82 -7.19
CA GLN A 443 -13.16 -13.14 -7.83
C GLN A 443 -11.98 -14.12 -7.69
N ASN A 444 -11.44 -14.28 -6.48
CA ASN A 444 -10.26 -15.11 -6.18
C ASN A 444 -8.97 -14.66 -6.88
N ARG A 445 -8.86 -13.38 -7.21
CA ARG A 445 -7.68 -12.76 -7.83
C ARG A 445 -7.32 -11.48 -7.10
N LEU A 446 -6.06 -11.12 -7.15
CA LEU A 446 -5.54 -9.86 -6.63
C LEU A 446 -5.16 -8.95 -7.79
N VAL A 447 -5.72 -7.75 -7.78
CA VAL A 447 -5.29 -6.66 -8.65
C VAL A 447 -4.27 -5.85 -7.88
N LEU A 448 -3.03 -5.84 -8.35
CA LEU A 448 -1.94 -5.04 -7.81
C LEU A 448 -1.87 -3.75 -8.63
N ALA A 449 -1.76 -2.60 -7.99
CA ALA A 449 -1.70 -1.33 -8.69
C ALA A 449 -0.79 -0.33 -7.98
N TYR A 450 -0.05 0.51 -8.73
CA TYR A 450 0.69 1.64 -8.20
C TYR A 450 0.70 2.82 -9.20
N PRO A 451 0.69 4.08 -8.71
CA PRO A 451 0.78 5.25 -9.56
C PRO A 451 2.23 5.53 -9.94
N LYS A 452 2.45 5.99 -11.17
CA LYS A 452 3.74 6.50 -11.64
C LYS A 452 3.55 7.47 -12.79
N GLU A 453 4.10 8.68 -12.68
CA GLU A 453 4.11 9.68 -13.76
C GLU A 453 2.73 9.93 -14.40
N GLY A 454 1.70 10.05 -13.56
CA GLY A 454 0.32 10.29 -14.01
C GLY A 454 -0.40 9.08 -14.61
N LYS A 455 0.26 7.91 -14.66
CA LYS A 455 -0.32 6.64 -15.08
C LYS A 455 -0.46 5.69 -13.89
N ILE A 456 -1.28 4.68 -14.04
CA ILE A 456 -1.45 3.60 -13.06
C ILE A 456 -0.95 2.30 -13.68
N ASN A 457 0.02 1.69 -13.04
CA ASN A 457 0.55 0.40 -13.41
C ASN A 457 -0.23 -0.68 -12.69
N THR A 458 -0.68 -1.72 -13.39
CA THR A 458 -1.48 -2.81 -12.82
C THR A 458 -0.93 -4.18 -13.21
N GLN A 459 -1.10 -5.17 -12.34
CA GLN A 459 -0.87 -6.59 -12.60
C GLN A 459 -1.98 -7.41 -11.95
N LEU A 460 -2.44 -8.46 -12.62
CA LEU A 460 -3.45 -9.39 -12.09
C LEU A 460 -2.79 -10.71 -11.74
N ILE A 461 -2.94 -11.16 -10.50
CA ILE A 461 -2.42 -12.44 -10.04
C ILE A 461 -3.51 -13.32 -9.43
N SER A 462 -3.28 -14.64 -9.47
CA SER A 462 -4.07 -15.65 -8.76
C SER A 462 -3.09 -16.63 -8.11
N GLY A 463 -2.88 -16.47 -6.81
CA GLY A 463 -1.80 -17.18 -6.10
C GLY A 463 -0.44 -16.89 -6.73
N SER A 464 0.36 -17.92 -6.98
CA SER A 464 1.67 -17.83 -7.63
C SER A 464 1.63 -17.49 -9.12
N LYS A 465 0.44 -17.52 -9.76
CA LYS A 465 0.30 -17.31 -11.19
C LYS A 465 0.02 -15.85 -11.54
N VAL A 466 0.84 -15.26 -12.40
CA VAL A 466 0.51 -14.00 -13.07
C VAL A 466 -0.54 -14.32 -14.15
N VAL A 467 -1.77 -13.82 -13.94
CA VAL A 467 -2.90 -14.00 -14.86
C VAL A 467 -2.79 -13.00 -16.00
N LYS A 468 -2.36 -11.78 -15.67
CA LYS A 468 -2.11 -10.72 -16.64
C LYS A 468 -0.84 -9.97 -16.23
N GLU A 469 0.06 -9.85 -17.20
CA GLU A 469 1.30 -9.11 -17.02
C GLU A 469 1.06 -7.62 -16.76
N LYS A 470 2.11 -6.95 -16.34
CA LYS A 470 2.08 -5.51 -16.04
C LYS A 470 1.56 -4.70 -17.23
N GLU A 471 0.56 -3.87 -16.96
CA GLU A 471 -0.02 -2.91 -17.91
C GLU A 471 -0.05 -1.51 -17.33
N GLU A 472 -0.01 -0.52 -18.22
CA GLU A 472 -0.19 0.88 -17.87
C GLU A 472 -1.59 1.35 -18.25
N PHE A 473 -2.24 2.04 -17.33
CA PHE A 473 -3.51 2.71 -17.53
C PHE A 473 -3.29 4.23 -17.47
N GLU A 474 -3.69 4.93 -18.52
CA GLU A 474 -3.68 6.40 -18.54
C GLU A 474 -4.96 6.95 -17.91
N VAL A 475 -4.79 7.81 -16.91
CA VAL A 475 -5.89 8.52 -16.26
C VAL A 475 -6.52 9.49 -17.26
N LYS A 476 -7.81 9.31 -17.58
CA LYS A 476 -8.52 10.11 -18.59
C LYS A 476 -8.99 11.44 -18.00
N THR A 477 -8.99 12.48 -18.81
CA THR A 477 -9.61 13.78 -18.52
C THR A 477 -11.13 13.70 -18.59
N THR A 478 -11.83 14.76 -18.20
CA THR A 478 -13.29 14.81 -18.25
C THR A 478 -13.82 14.86 -19.69
N TYR A 479 -13.11 15.51 -20.60
CA TYR A 479 -13.52 15.66 -22.00
C TYR A 479 -12.53 15.00 -22.96
N GLU A 480 -13.03 14.32 -23.99
CA GLU A 480 -12.21 13.59 -24.97
C GLU A 480 -11.22 14.45 -25.77
N ASN A 481 -11.52 15.74 -25.89
CA ASN A 481 -10.70 16.70 -26.63
C ASN A 481 -9.65 17.41 -25.77
N GLU A 482 -9.41 16.92 -24.57
CA GLU A 482 -8.40 17.45 -23.66
C GLU A 482 -7.13 16.60 -23.70
N LYS A 483 -5.99 17.28 -23.55
CA LYS A 483 -4.67 16.66 -23.46
C LYS A 483 -4.02 16.99 -22.12
N ILE A 484 -3.52 15.99 -21.43
CA ILE A 484 -2.71 16.18 -20.22
C ILE A 484 -1.32 16.63 -20.67
N LEU A 485 -0.92 17.82 -20.26
CA LEU A 485 0.42 18.37 -20.50
C LEU A 485 1.40 17.93 -19.41
N PHE A 486 0.90 17.87 -18.18
CA PHE A 486 1.69 17.54 -17.00
C PHE A 486 0.81 16.90 -15.93
N ALA A 487 1.35 15.95 -15.20
CA ALA A 487 0.70 15.32 -14.05
C ALA A 487 1.69 15.25 -12.89
N ASP A 488 1.25 15.62 -11.70
CA ASP A 488 2.05 15.65 -10.47
C ASP A 488 1.29 15.08 -9.28
N ASN A 489 2.05 14.60 -8.30
CA ASN A 489 1.52 14.05 -7.05
C ASN A 489 0.40 13.02 -7.26
N ALA A 490 0.54 12.21 -8.33
CA ALA A 490 -0.40 11.14 -8.60
C ALA A 490 -0.33 10.10 -7.49
N SER A 491 -1.47 9.86 -6.85
CA SER A 491 -1.63 8.93 -5.74
C SER A 491 -2.74 7.94 -6.02
N LEU A 492 -2.67 6.78 -5.35
CA LEU A 492 -3.63 5.69 -5.48
C LEU A 492 -3.85 5.05 -4.12
N ALA A 493 -5.10 4.69 -3.82
CA ALA A 493 -5.44 3.85 -2.68
C ALA A 493 -6.41 2.75 -3.08
N ALA A 494 -6.29 1.58 -2.47
CA ALA A 494 -7.39 0.65 -2.40
C ALA A 494 -8.51 1.33 -1.61
N TRP A 495 -9.73 1.27 -2.11
CA TRP A 495 -10.80 2.05 -1.49
C TRP A 495 -11.79 1.14 -0.75
N TYR A 496 -12.77 0.63 -1.42
CA TYR A 496 -13.71 -0.33 -0.86
C TYR A 496 -14.02 -1.41 -1.92
N ASP A 497 -14.38 -2.60 -1.48
CA ASP A 497 -14.64 -3.75 -2.35
C ASP A 497 -13.54 -3.92 -3.41
N GLN A 498 -13.91 -3.74 -4.67
CA GLN A 498 -13.03 -3.88 -5.84
C GLN A 498 -12.53 -2.54 -6.40
N TYR A 499 -12.82 -1.42 -5.73
CA TYR A 499 -12.53 -0.11 -6.26
C TYR A 499 -11.20 0.43 -5.75
N PHE A 500 -10.55 1.21 -6.61
CA PHE A 500 -9.44 2.09 -6.26
C PHE A 500 -9.89 3.54 -6.34
N LEU A 501 -9.29 4.38 -5.53
CA LEU A 501 -9.36 5.82 -5.61
C LEU A 501 -8.01 6.35 -6.11
N ALA A 502 -8.02 7.11 -7.19
CA ALA A 502 -6.83 7.79 -7.71
C ALA A 502 -7.02 9.30 -7.67
N TRP A 503 -5.98 10.03 -7.29
CA TRP A 503 -6.02 11.50 -7.23
C TRP A 503 -4.66 12.10 -7.57
N GLY A 504 -4.64 13.41 -7.83
CA GLY A 504 -3.44 14.15 -8.14
C GLY A 504 -3.74 15.46 -8.85
N PHE A 505 -2.68 16.13 -9.28
CA PHE A 505 -2.76 17.36 -10.08
C PHE A 505 -2.52 17.07 -11.55
N GLN A 506 -3.25 17.79 -12.40
CA GLN A 506 -3.05 17.76 -13.84
C GLN A 506 -3.13 19.17 -14.42
N LYS A 507 -2.20 19.48 -15.32
CA LYS A 507 -2.32 20.61 -16.23
C LYS A 507 -2.88 20.12 -17.56
N ILE A 508 -4.03 20.62 -17.93
CA ILE A 508 -4.85 20.14 -19.06
C ILE A 508 -4.95 21.27 -20.09
N GLU A 509 -4.80 20.90 -21.35
CA GLU A 509 -4.98 21.78 -22.51
C GLU A 509 -6.22 21.34 -23.30
N SER A 510 -7.13 22.28 -23.57
CA SER A 510 -8.28 22.03 -24.46
C SER A 510 -7.86 22.25 -25.92
N THR A 511 -8.22 21.27 -26.78
CA THR A 511 -7.90 21.31 -28.21
C THR A 511 -9.09 21.76 -29.08
N LYS A 512 -10.24 22.16 -28.47
CA LYS A 512 -11.48 22.48 -29.22
C LYS A 512 -11.45 23.82 -29.96
N ASP A 513 -10.71 24.79 -29.48
CA ASP A 513 -10.72 26.16 -30.03
C ASP A 513 -9.32 26.56 -30.48
N LYS A 514 -9.25 27.40 -31.54
CA LYS A 514 -8.01 28.00 -31.99
C LYS A 514 -7.30 28.83 -30.91
N ASN A 515 -8.01 29.14 -29.82
CA ASN A 515 -7.48 29.66 -28.57
C ASN A 515 -7.28 28.52 -27.60
N THR A 516 -6.09 27.97 -27.49
CA THR A 516 -5.72 26.98 -26.49
C THR A 516 -5.90 27.55 -25.09
N SER A 517 -6.85 27.02 -24.33
CA SER A 517 -7.00 27.32 -22.91
C SER A 517 -6.34 26.22 -22.08
N GLN A 518 -5.47 26.62 -21.18
CA GLN A 518 -4.85 25.70 -20.23
C GLN A 518 -5.49 25.92 -18.85
N ARG A 519 -5.72 24.82 -18.14
CA ARG A 519 -6.24 24.84 -16.77
C ARG A 519 -5.48 23.83 -15.89
N GLU A 520 -5.33 24.16 -14.61
CA GLU A 520 -4.80 23.27 -13.62
C GLU A 520 -5.95 22.75 -12.76
N VAL A 521 -5.96 21.44 -12.53
CA VAL A 521 -7.00 20.78 -11.75
C VAL A 521 -6.39 19.80 -10.79
N PHE A 522 -7.01 19.71 -9.62
CA PHE A 522 -6.91 18.55 -8.75
C PHE A 522 -8.06 17.59 -9.10
N TYR A 523 -7.78 16.32 -9.24
CA TYR A 523 -8.79 15.33 -9.62
C TYR A 523 -8.93 14.22 -8.61
N LEU A 524 -10.14 13.68 -8.51
CA LEU A 524 -10.46 12.40 -7.88
C LEU A 524 -11.08 11.47 -8.92
N ASN A 525 -10.58 10.24 -9.01
CA ASN A 525 -11.10 9.23 -9.91
C ASN A 525 -11.44 7.95 -9.15
N LYS A 526 -12.66 7.46 -9.38
CA LYS A 526 -13.06 6.11 -8.99
C LYS A 526 -12.71 5.14 -10.11
N LEU A 527 -11.90 4.12 -9.79
CA LEU A 527 -11.41 3.13 -10.72
C LEU A 527 -11.87 1.74 -10.31
N THR A 528 -12.12 0.88 -11.30
CA THR A 528 -12.40 -0.55 -11.08
C THR A 528 -11.67 -1.39 -12.12
N TYR A 529 -11.24 -2.58 -11.74
CA TYR A 529 -10.68 -3.53 -12.68
C TYR A 529 -11.79 -4.44 -13.21
N LYS A 530 -12.13 -4.32 -14.50
CA LYS A 530 -13.08 -5.22 -15.15
C LYS A 530 -12.35 -6.43 -15.69
N SER A 531 -12.61 -7.60 -15.12
CA SER A 531 -12.23 -8.88 -15.67
C SER A 531 -13.24 -9.24 -16.75
N ASN A 532 -12.79 -9.35 -18.01
CA ASN A 532 -13.63 -9.78 -19.13
C ASN A 532 -13.73 -11.32 -19.20
N ASP A 533 -13.79 -12.00 -18.07
CA ASP A 533 -14.17 -13.41 -18.06
C ASP A 533 -15.66 -13.46 -18.43
N GLY A 534 -15.97 -13.80 -19.68
CA GLY A 534 -17.30 -13.79 -20.30
C GLY A 534 -18.36 -14.69 -19.62
N ARG A 535 -18.45 -14.63 -18.31
CA ARG A 535 -19.58 -15.13 -17.53
C ARG A 535 -20.48 -13.95 -17.17
N ALA A 536 -21.41 -13.69 -18.09
CA ALA A 536 -22.61 -12.95 -17.75
C ALA A 536 -23.21 -13.53 -16.47
N LYS A 537 -23.65 -12.64 -15.58
CA LYS A 537 -24.48 -12.95 -14.42
C LYS A 537 -25.61 -13.90 -14.85
N LEU A 538 -25.69 -15.05 -14.18
CA LEU A 538 -26.94 -15.77 -14.01
C LEU A 538 -27.61 -15.27 -12.72
#